data_c2f0abd78f761a35042a059ded0be51b
#
_entry.id   c2f0abd78f761a35042a059ded0be51b
#
_cell.length_a   1.000
_cell.length_b   1.000
_cell.length_c   1.000
_cell.angle_alpha   90.00
_cell.angle_beta   90.00
_cell.angle_gamma   90.00
#
_symmetry.space_group_name_H-M   'P 1'
#
loop_
_entity.id
_entity.type
_entity.pdbx_description
1 polymer ?
#
loop_
_entity_poly.entity_id
_entity_poly.type
_entity_poly.pdbx_seq_one_letter_code
_entity_poly.pdbx_strand_id
1 'polypeptide(L)'
;MNKIISLVILVVLVSCSGTNTLIKQNRYDEAIDLLTKQVTKQTFSIKTIEKIDQIMNEAVKKDLSTIEHLKLSGEPDVWYEIFGIYQKIETRQQKISTLPDTAINLMQYKIEDYSDYTNQARIKATQYHWAKAERHLENNDPKEIEKAYHHLLKVQELTPGYKTSNELLSNFKKARPVEIFYRVNNRFKGYLPPAVIDEITYLDLSSLNTTTYKFRNKKTKKQPFDYIISIDIYDVKIIPENTNDSYYVETAQVQDGIAYKLDDNANFVYDSLGRKIEYPKLKNIACYVTETVKKKAIFIGGNVII
;
A
#
# COMPACT_ATOMS: atom_id res chain seq x y z
N MET A 1 -5.13 45.99 7.97
CA MET A 1 -3.93 45.32 7.50
C MET A 1 -3.43 44.22 8.44
N ASN A 2 -3.56 44.30 9.75
CA ASN A 2 -3.01 43.34 10.72
C ASN A 2 -3.71 41.96 10.80
N LYS A 3 -4.97 41.82 10.37
CA LYS A 3 -5.71 40.55 10.40
C LYS A 3 -5.32 39.60 9.27
N ILE A 4 -4.85 40.11 8.13
CA ILE A 4 -4.42 39.28 6.97
C ILE A 4 -3.03 38.69 7.21
N ILE A 5 -2.15 39.43 7.89
CA ILE A 5 -0.80 38.97 8.25
C ILE A 5 -0.87 37.82 9.26
N SER A 6 -1.82 37.88 10.23
CA SER A 6 -2.02 36.84 11.23
C SER A 6 -2.53 35.52 10.60
N LEU A 7 -3.37 35.61 9.54
CA LEU A 7 -3.88 34.41 8.83
C LEU A 7 -2.81 33.73 8.01
N VAL A 8 -1.90 34.50 7.39
CA VAL A 8 -0.78 33.95 6.61
C VAL A 8 0.24 33.23 7.49
N ILE A 9 0.50 33.73 8.70
CA ILE A 9 1.41 33.11 9.66
C ILE A 9 0.83 31.78 10.19
N LEU A 10 -0.50 31.69 10.37
CA LEU A 10 -1.16 30.48 10.84
C LEU A 10 -1.09 29.32 9.82
N VAL A 11 -1.17 29.63 8.51
CA VAL A 11 -1.06 28.64 7.42
C VAL A 11 0.35 28.04 7.33
N VAL A 12 1.39 28.82 7.63
CA VAL A 12 2.79 28.34 7.59
C VAL A 12 3.09 27.38 8.75
N LEU A 13 2.49 27.58 9.91
CA LEU A 13 2.71 26.70 11.08
C LEU A 13 2.06 25.31 10.94
N VAL A 14 0.90 25.23 10.28
CA VAL A 14 0.22 23.95 10.02
C VAL A 14 0.99 23.08 9.01
N SER A 15 1.69 23.71 8.06
CA SER A 15 2.49 22.98 7.04
C SER A 15 3.73 22.30 7.66
N CYS A 16 4.37 22.91 8.68
CA CYS A 16 5.56 22.33 9.30
C CYS A 16 5.26 21.11 10.20
N SER A 17 4.08 21.06 10.83
CA SER A 17 3.69 19.90 11.65
C SER A 17 3.41 18.66 10.80
N GLY A 18 2.80 18.83 9.62
CA GLY A 18 2.51 17.74 8.69
C GLY A 18 3.76 17.06 8.13
N THR A 19 4.76 17.83 7.70
CA THR A 19 6.03 17.28 7.16
C THR A 19 6.82 16.51 8.21
N ASN A 20 6.89 16.99 9.45
CA ASN A 20 7.58 16.26 10.52
C ASN A 20 6.93 14.92 10.84
N THR A 21 5.62 14.83 10.76
CA THR A 21 4.88 13.58 10.93
C THR A 21 5.19 12.60 9.79
N LEU A 22 5.25 13.06 8.54
CA LEU A 22 5.60 12.25 7.39
C LEU A 22 7.03 11.68 7.50
N ILE A 23 7.99 12.51 7.94
CA ILE A 23 9.38 12.07 8.16
C ILE A 23 9.44 10.98 9.22
N LYS A 24 8.78 11.16 10.38
CA LYS A 24 8.71 10.15 11.44
C LYS A 24 8.08 8.83 10.97
N GLN A 25 7.17 8.90 10.01
CA GLN A 25 6.53 7.74 9.38
C GLN A 25 7.34 7.16 8.21
N ASN A 26 8.54 7.68 7.91
CA ASN A 26 9.37 7.33 6.75
C ASN A 26 8.69 7.57 5.39
N ARG A 27 7.71 8.48 5.34
CA ARG A 27 6.99 8.89 4.12
C ARG A 27 7.73 10.06 3.44
N TYR A 28 9.00 9.81 3.10
CA TYR A 28 9.90 10.86 2.59
C TYR A 28 9.43 11.46 1.26
N ASP A 29 8.90 10.64 0.35
CA ASP A 29 8.44 11.12 -0.97
C ASP A 29 7.33 12.15 -0.84
N GLU A 30 6.37 11.91 0.04
CA GLU A 30 5.27 12.85 0.31
C GLU A 30 5.77 14.12 1.00
N ALA A 31 6.73 13.99 1.90
CA ALA A 31 7.34 15.14 2.55
C ALA A 31 8.09 16.04 1.54
N ILE A 32 8.84 15.42 0.62
CA ILE A 32 9.54 16.12 -0.47
C ILE A 32 8.52 16.80 -1.39
N ASP A 33 7.44 16.12 -1.78
CA ASP A 33 6.39 16.68 -2.65
C ASP A 33 5.70 17.90 -2.03
N LEU A 34 5.50 17.90 -0.71
CA LEU A 34 4.92 19.05 -0.01
C LEU A 34 5.89 20.23 0.04
N LEU A 35 7.17 19.97 0.34
CA LEU A 35 8.18 21.03 0.47
C LEU A 35 8.57 21.63 -0.88
N THR A 36 8.73 20.81 -1.92
CA THR A 36 9.05 21.29 -3.28
C THR A 36 7.93 22.17 -3.84
N LYS A 37 6.64 21.82 -3.57
CA LYS A 37 5.51 22.68 -3.91
C LYS A 37 5.52 24.03 -3.19
N GLN A 38 6.08 24.12 -1.98
CA GLN A 38 6.23 25.39 -1.27
C GLN A 38 7.32 26.24 -1.93
N VAL A 39 8.44 25.63 -2.33
CA VAL A 39 9.57 26.31 -2.97
C VAL A 39 9.16 26.92 -4.32
N THR A 40 8.39 26.21 -5.13
CA THR A 40 7.95 26.70 -6.46
C THR A 40 7.01 27.90 -6.42
N LYS A 41 6.40 28.23 -5.25
CA LYS A 41 5.52 29.39 -5.08
C LYS A 41 6.24 30.71 -4.81
N GLN A 42 7.54 30.80 -5.08
CA GLN A 42 8.40 32.01 -5.02
C GLN A 42 8.63 32.64 -3.63
N THR A 43 8.07 32.13 -2.56
CA THR A 43 8.29 32.60 -1.19
C THR A 43 8.70 31.45 -0.29
N PHE A 44 9.91 30.96 -0.46
CA PHE A 44 10.44 29.90 0.40
C PHE A 44 11.40 30.46 1.44
N SER A 45 11.48 29.81 2.59
CA SER A 45 12.43 30.14 3.65
C SER A 45 13.67 29.24 3.53
N ILE A 46 14.82 29.75 4.00
CA ILE A 46 16.06 28.94 4.12
C ILE A 46 15.77 27.64 4.88
N LYS A 47 14.96 27.71 5.95
CA LYS A 47 14.54 26.51 6.72
C LYS A 47 13.80 25.47 5.89
N THR A 48 13.08 25.86 4.84
CA THR A 48 12.43 24.90 3.92
C THR A 48 13.47 24.15 3.11
N ILE A 49 14.51 24.85 2.65
CA ILE A 49 15.62 24.22 1.89
C ILE A 49 16.44 23.27 2.79
N GLU A 50 16.85 23.73 3.98
CA GLU A 50 17.54 22.89 4.98
C GLU A 50 16.77 21.60 5.28
N LYS A 51 15.44 21.70 5.34
CA LYS A 51 14.59 20.56 5.58
C LYS A 51 14.52 19.60 4.39
N ILE A 52 14.50 20.11 3.16
CA ILE A 52 14.62 19.27 1.95
C ILE A 52 15.98 18.54 1.97
N ASP A 53 17.08 19.24 2.26
CA ASP A 53 18.42 18.65 2.37
C ASP A 53 18.45 17.51 3.39
N GLN A 54 17.91 17.74 4.60
CA GLN A 54 17.87 16.72 5.63
C GLN A 54 17.09 15.49 5.15
N ILE A 55 15.88 15.69 4.61
CA ILE A 55 15.02 14.59 4.15
C ILE A 55 15.69 13.81 3.02
N MET A 56 16.31 14.49 2.06
CA MET A 56 17.01 13.85 0.96
C MET A 56 18.16 12.98 1.44
N ASN A 57 19.02 13.51 2.33
CA ASN A 57 20.12 12.75 2.90
C ASN A 57 19.64 11.53 3.68
N GLU A 58 18.61 11.67 4.53
CA GLU A 58 18.04 10.56 5.30
C GLU A 58 17.40 9.50 4.39
N ALA A 59 16.61 9.92 3.41
CA ALA A 59 15.92 9.02 2.49
C ALA A 59 16.92 8.22 1.63
N VAL A 60 17.90 8.90 1.02
CA VAL A 60 18.91 8.24 0.16
C VAL A 60 19.78 7.30 0.99
N LYS A 61 20.25 7.73 2.17
CA LYS A 61 21.03 6.88 3.08
C LYS A 61 20.27 5.60 3.44
N LYS A 62 18.98 5.72 3.76
CA LYS A 62 18.13 4.57 4.08
C LYS A 62 17.97 3.64 2.88
N ASP A 63 17.69 4.19 1.70
CA ASP A 63 17.51 3.42 0.48
C ASP A 63 18.80 2.68 0.08
N LEU A 64 19.96 3.33 0.16
CA LEU A 64 21.24 2.69 -0.10
C LEU A 64 21.55 1.59 0.92
N SER A 65 21.27 1.81 2.20
CA SER A 65 21.41 0.77 3.22
C SER A 65 20.49 -0.43 2.96
N THR A 66 19.26 -0.20 2.47
CA THR A 66 18.33 -1.26 2.06
C THR A 66 18.90 -2.04 0.88
N ILE A 67 19.44 -1.36 -0.13
CA ILE A 67 20.08 -1.99 -1.30
C ILE A 67 21.27 -2.88 -0.86
N GLU A 68 22.11 -2.40 0.05
CA GLU A 68 23.23 -3.20 0.55
C GLU A 68 22.75 -4.44 1.27
N HIS A 69 21.73 -4.30 2.14
CA HIS A 69 21.14 -5.44 2.83
C HIS A 69 20.55 -6.47 1.85
N LEU A 70 19.83 -6.02 0.81
CA LEU A 70 19.29 -6.89 -0.22
C LEU A 70 20.41 -7.61 -0.98
N LYS A 71 21.50 -6.92 -1.34
CA LYS A 71 22.66 -7.55 -1.99
C LYS A 71 23.33 -8.62 -1.13
N LEU A 72 23.38 -8.41 0.19
CA LEU A 72 23.97 -9.36 1.14
C LEU A 72 23.15 -10.66 1.25
N SER A 73 21.86 -10.66 0.93
CA SER A 73 21.04 -11.89 0.91
C SER A 73 21.55 -12.90 -0.11
N GLY A 74 22.21 -12.43 -1.18
CA GLY A 74 22.66 -13.28 -2.29
C GLY A 74 21.54 -13.84 -3.17
N GLU A 75 20.27 -13.53 -2.84
CA GLU A 75 19.11 -14.03 -3.59
C GLU A 75 18.97 -13.28 -4.93
N PRO A 76 18.76 -13.99 -6.04
CA PRO A 76 18.71 -13.35 -7.35
C PRO A 76 17.39 -12.61 -7.64
N ASP A 77 16.36 -12.79 -6.85
CA ASP A 77 15.06 -12.13 -7.00
C ASP A 77 15.03 -10.70 -6.47
N VAL A 78 16.00 -10.31 -5.62
CA VAL A 78 16.09 -8.97 -5.04
C VAL A 78 16.36 -7.86 -6.06
N TRP A 79 16.89 -8.21 -7.25
CA TRP A 79 17.31 -7.20 -8.22
C TRP A 79 16.17 -6.35 -8.78
N TYR A 80 14.95 -6.87 -8.81
CA TYR A 80 13.77 -6.08 -9.18
C TYR A 80 13.45 -5.00 -8.14
N GLU A 81 13.56 -5.34 -6.86
CA GLU A 81 13.38 -4.39 -5.77
C GLU A 81 14.51 -3.35 -5.75
N ILE A 82 15.76 -3.78 -5.91
CA ILE A 82 16.93 -2.88 -5.99
C ILE A 82 16.77 -1.87 -7.14
N PHE A 83 16.30 -2.32 -8.30
CA PHE A 83 15.99 -1.44 -9.44
C PHE A 83 14.96 -0.39 -9.06
N GLY A 84 13.85 -0.80 -8.42
CA GLY A 84 12.82 0.13 -7.97
C GLY A 84 13.32 1.15 -6.95
N ILE A 85 14.23 0.75 -6.05
CA ILE A 85 14.82 1.66 -5.07
C ILE A 85 15.71 2.72 -5.76
N TYR A 86 16.58 2.32 -6.71
CA TYR A 86 17.38 3.29 -7.46
C TYR A 86 16.50 4.25 -8.26
N GLN A 87 15.47 3.77 -8.97
CA GLN A 87 14.51 4.65 -9.66
C GLN A 87 13.85 5.67 -8.72
N LYS A 88 13.57 5.26 -7.49
CA LYS A 88 12.99 6.12 -6.47
C LYS A 88 13.95 7.23 -6.05
N ILE A 89 15.25 6.90 -5.89
CA ILE A 89 16.30 7.89 -5.62
C ILE A 89 16.38 8.90 -6.77
N GLU A 90 16.47 8.43 -8.01
CA GLU A 90 16.55 9.27 -9.21
C GLU A 90 15.31 10.17 -9.34
N THR A 91 14.11 9.63 -9.09
CA THR A 91 12.87 10.41 -9.14
C THR A 91 12.87 11.56 -8.13
N ARG A 92 13.36 11.33 -6.90
CA ARG A 92 13.51 12.39 -5.89
C ARG A 92 14.49 13.44 -6.32
N GLN A 93 15.65 13.03 -6.86
CA GLN A 93 16.68 13.96 -7.34
C GLN A 93 16.17 14.79 -8.53
N GLN A 94 15.41 14.19 -9.44
CA GLN A 94 14.78 14.90 -10.55
C GLN A 94 13.79 15.96 -10.05
N LYS A 95 12.99 15.67 -9.02
CA LYS A 95 12.08 16.66 -8.42
C LYS A 95 12.84 17.87 -7.87
N ILE A 96 13.99 17.64 -7.26
CA ILE A 96 14.84 18.71 -6.72
C ILE A 96 15.49 19.52 -7.84
N SER A 97 15.95 18.87 -8.90
CA SER A 97 16.58 19.55 -10.04
C SER A 97 15.62 20.49 -10.80
N THR A 98 14.32 20.37 -10.58
CA THR A 98 13.31 21.28 -11.15
C THR A 98 13.01 22.52 -10.28
N LEU A 99 13.64 22.65 -9.11
CA LEU A 99 13.50 23.82 -8.26
C LEU A 99 14.16 25.06 -8.88
N PRO A 100 13.75 26.28 -8.48
CA PRO A 100 14.42 27.49 -8.92
C PRO A 100 15.92 27.50 -8.58
N ASP A 101 16.75 28.04 -9.45
CA ASP A 101 18.23 28.12 -9.27
C ASP A 101 18.61 28.74 -7.91
N THR A 102 17.86 29.76 -7.47
CA THR A 102 18.05 30.37 -6.15
C THR A 102 17.89 29.39 -4.99
N ALA A 103 17.01 28.41 -5.12
CA ALA A 103 16.82 27.37 -4.12
C ALA A 103 17.91 26.30 -4.23
N ILE A 104 18.21 25.86 -5.45
CA ILE A 104 19.27 24.86 -5.72
C ILE A 104 20.61 25.34 -5.19
N ASN A 105 20.97 26.63 -5.40
CA ASN A 105 22.22 27.21 -4.94
C ASN A 105 22.35 27.29 -3.40
N LEU A 106 21.23 27.22 -2.68
CA LEU A 106 21.22 27.18 -1.21
C LEU A 106 21.25 25.75 -0.66
N MET A 107 21.02 24.74 -1.49
CA MET A 107 21.03 23.34 -1.08
C MET A 107 22.45 22.84 -0.82
N GLN A 108 22.58 22.02 0.24
CA GLN A 108 23.81 21.30 0.57
C GLN A 108 23.80 19.87 0.02
N TYR A 109 22.61 19.32 -0.24
CA TYR A 109 22.46 18.01 -0.86
C TYR A 109 22.99 18.03 -2.28
N LYS A 110 23.89 17.09 -2.60
CA LYS A 110 24.45 16.94 -3.94
C LYS A 110 23.73 15.83 -4.69
N ILE A 111 23.31 16.15 -5.90
CA ILE A 111 22.73 15.16 -6.81
C ILE A 111 23.87 14.24 -7.28
N GLU A 112 23.68 12.94 -7.08
CA GLU A 112 24.60 11.90 -7.54
C GLU A 112 23.98 11.14 -8.71
N ASP A 113 24.81 10.70 -9.66
CA ASP A 113 24.36 9.91 -10.80
C ASP A 113 24.29 8.42 -10.42
N TYR A 114 23.08 7.87 -10.38
CA TYR A 114 22.82 6.44 -10.13
C TYR A 114 22.47 5.66 -11.40
N SER A 115 22.54 6.26 -12.58
CA SER A 115 22.10 5.67 -13.86
C SER A 115 22.75 4.32 -14.16
N ASP A 116 24.05 4.19 -13.91
CA ASP A 116 24.77 2.93 -14.10
C ASP A 116 24.30 1.84 -13.14
N TYR A 117 24.07 2.17 -11.88
CA TYR A 117 23.55 1.23 -10.88
C TYR A 117 22.13 0.81 -11.20
N THR A 118 21.29 1.77 -11.59
CA THR A 118 19.90 1.54 -12.03
C THR A 118 19.89 0.59 -13.24
N ASN A 119 20.75 0.87 -14.23
CA ASN A 119 20.84 0.03 -15.42
C ASN A 119 21.34 -1.39 -15.11
N GLN A 120 22.37 -1.55 -14.27
CA GLN A 120 22.86 -2.86 -13.85
C GLN A 120 21.78 -3.65 -13.10
N ALA A 121 21.04 -3.02 -12.17
CA ALA A 121 19.94 -3.65 -11.45
C ALA A 121 18.82 -4.09 -12.41
N ARG A 122 18.46 -3.23 -13.39
CA ARG A 122 17.48 -3.53 -14.44
C ARG A 122 17.89 -4.75 -15.27
N ILE A 123 19.15 -4.81 -15.70
CA ILE A 123 19.67 -5.95 -16.49
C ILE A 123 19.57 -7.25 -15.69
N LYS A 124 20.02 -7.25 -14.44
CA LYS A 124 19.98 -8.44 -13.57
C LYS A 124 18.55 -8.89 -13.27
N ALA A 125 17.65 -7.95 -12.99
CA ALA A 125 16.23 -8.24 -12.80
C ALA A 125 15.60 -8.83 -14.05
N THR A 126 15.92 -8.26 -15.24
CA THR A 126 15.43 -8.78 -16.53
C THR A 126 15.90 -10.22 -16.76
N GLN A 127 17.19 -10.49 -16.54
CA GLN A 127 17.76 -11.84 -16.70
C GLN A 127 17.13 -12.85 -15.74
N TYR A 128 16.92 -12.46 -14.48
CA TYR A 128 16.27 -13.31 -13.51
C TYR A 128 14.84 -13.67 -13.93
N HIS A 129 14.02 -12.66 -14.25
CA HIS A 129 12.64 -12.91 -14.65
C HIS A 129 12.54 -13.68 -15.96
N TRP A 130 13.46 -13.45 -16.89
CA TRP A 130 13.54 -14.23 -18.12
C TRP A 130 13.83 -15.70 -17.83
N ALA A 131 14.88 -16.00 -17.05
CA ALA A 131 15.24 -17.38 -16.68
C ALA A 131 14.10 -18.10 -15.93
N LYS A 132 13.37 -17.39 -15.07
CA LYS A 132 12.17 -17.94 -14.40
C LYS A 132 11.06 -18.25 -15.42
N ALA A 133 10.82 -17.36 -16.37
CA ALA A 133 9.83 -17.59 -17.42
C ALA A 133 10.18 -18.81 -18.26
N GLU A 134 11.43 -18.92 -18.75
CA GLU A 134 11.91 -20.08 -19.51
C GLU A 134 11.68 -21.38 -18.73
N ARG A 135 12.10 -21.43 -17.45
CA ARG A 135 11.94 -22.61 -16.60
C ARG A 135 10.45 -23.01 -16.42
N HIS A 136 9.56 -22.06 -16.24
CA HIS A 136 8.15 -22.31 -16.09
C HIS A 136 7.51 -22.81 -17.41
N LEU A 137 8.04 -22.35 -18.56
CA LEU A 137 7.56 -22.79 -19.89
C LEU A 137 8.00 -24.23 -20.26
N GLU A 138 9.01 -24.80 -19.60
CA GLU A 138 9.40 -26.20 -19.79
C GLU A 138 8.29 -27.16 -19.35
N ASN A 139 7.44 -26.73 -18.41
CA ASN A 139 6.31 -27.49 -17.90
C ASN A 139 5.02 -27.07 -18.60
N ASN A 140 4.33 -28.01 -19.23
CA ASN A 140 3.06 -27.76 -19.92
C ASN A 140 1.86 -27.69 -18.93
N ASP A 141 2.13 -27.45 -17.65
CA ASP A 141 1.10 -27.25 -16.62
C ASP A 141 0.53 -25.85 -16.74
N PRO A 142 -0.79 -25.67 -16.80
CA PRO A 142 -1.44 -24.36 -16.85
C PRO A 142 -1.02 -23.39 -15.75
N LYS A 143 -0.75 -23.88 -14.52
CA LYS A 143 -0.26 -23.04 -13.41
C LYS A 143 1.16 -22.53 -13.65
N GLU A 144 2.02 -23.37 -14.20
CA GLU A 144 3.39 -22.99 -14.55
C GLU A 144 3.39 -21.99 -15.72
N ILE A 145 2.53 -22.22 -16.71
CA ILE A 145 2.30 -21.28 -17.83
C ILE A 145 1.87 -19.90 -17.32
N GLU A 146 1.00 -19.83 -16.33
CA GLU A 146 0.58 -18.55 -15.73
C GLU A 146 1.74 -17.85 -15.00
N LYS A 147 2.55 -18.59 -14.25
CA LYS A 147 3.77 -18.04 -13.64
C LYS A 147 4.73 -17.49 -14.69
N ALA A 148 4.94 -18.25 -15.79
CA ALA A 148 5.75 -17.78 -16.90
C ALA A 148 5.24 -16.46 -17.48
N TYR A 149 3.92 -16.35 -17.68
CA TYR A 149 3.30 -15.11 -18.16
C TYR A 149 3.58 -13.93 -17.24
N HIS A 150 3.44 -14.08 -15.92
CA HIS A 150 3.75 -13.03 -14.96
C HIS A 150 5.22 -12.61 -14.99
N HIS A 151 6.15 -13.56 -15.12
CA HIS A 151 7.56 -13.25 -15.28
C HIS A 151 7.84 -12.52 -16.60
N LEU A 152 7.19 -12.90 -17.71
CA LEU A 152 7.33 -12.21 -19.00
C LEU A 152 6.78 -10.77 -18.95
N LEU A 153 5.72 -10.52 -18.19
CA LEU A 153 5.24 -9.14 -17.96
C LEU A 153 6.29 -8.29 -17.26
N LYS A 154 7.00 -8.85 -16.27
CA LYS A 154 8.12 -8.17 -15.60
C LYS A 154 9.29 -7.91 -16.55
N VAL A 155 9.61 -8.88 -17.40
CA VAL A 155 10.62 -8.69 -18.45
C VAL A 155 10.23 -7.54 -19.38
N GLN A 156 8.97 -7.49 -19.80
CA GLN A 156 8.46 -6.43 -20.68
C GLN A 156 8.47 -5.05 -20.02
N GLU A 157 8.19 -4.98 -18.73
CA GLU A 157 8.27 -3.74 -17.94
C GLU A 157 9.71 -3.24 -17.83
N LEU A 158 10.66 -4.13 -17.52
CA LEU A 158 12.05 -3.81 -17.32
C LEU A 158 12.80 -3.51 -18.63
N THR A 159 12.60 -4.33 -19.65
CA THR A 159 13.29 -4.27 -20.93
C THR A 159 12.34 -4.71 -22.04
N PRO A 160 11.55 -3.77 -22.61
CA PRO A 160 10.65 -4.07 -23.71
C PRO A 160 11.38 -4.76 -24.89
N GLY A 161 10.83 -5.86 -25.36
CA GLY A 161 11.38 -6.61 -26.48
C GLY A 161 12.64 -7.45 -26.17
N TYR A 162 12.90 -7.70 -24.87
CA TYR A 162 14.01 -8.58 -24.50
C TYR A 162 13.83 -9.99 -25.07
N LYS A 163 14.81 -10.44 -25.87
CA LYS A 163 14.77 -11.72 -26.57
C LYS A 163 13.43 -11.91 -27.32
N THR A 164 12.74 -13.04 -27.10
CA THR A 164 11.44 -13.38 -27.70
C THR A 164 10.24 -13.04 -26.82
N SER A 165 10.40 -12.18 -25.80
CA SER A 165 9.34 -11.87 -24.83
C SER A 165 8.05 -11.34 -25.47
N ASN A 166 8.16 -10.49 -26.50
CA ASN A 166 7.00 -9.96 -27.22
C ASN A 166 6.22 -11.05 -27.96
N GLU A 167 6.92 -11.98 -28.58
CA GLU A 167 6.32 -13.11 -29.30
C GLU A 167 5.57 -14.01 -28.31
N LEU A 168 6.25 -14.42 -27.23
CA LEU A 168 5.66 -15.25 -26.18
C LEU A 168 4.41 -14.57 -25.57
N LEU A 169 4.48 -13.30 -25.20
CA LEU A 169 3.32 -12.56 -24.67
C LEU A 169 2.18 -12.47 -25.68
N SER A 170 2.49 -12.32 -26.99
CA SER A 170 1.48 -12.34 -28.05
C SER A 170 0.81 -13.72 -28.15
N ASN A 171 1.57 -14.80 -28.05
CA ASN A 171 1.05 -16.16 -28.09
C ASN A 171 0.13 -16.44 -26.89
N PHE A 172 0.48 -15.98 -25.68
CA PHE A 172 -0.43 -16.05 -24.53
C PHE A 172 -1.75 -15.31 -24.75
N LYS A 173 -1.72 -14.14 -25.35
CA LYS A 173 -2.94 -13.37 -25.66
C LYS A 173 -3.82 -14.06 -26.71
N LYS A 174 -3.22 -14.84 -27.61
CA LYS A 174 -3.96 -15.62 -28.64
C LYS A 174 -4.46 -16.95 -28.12
N ALA A 175 -3.81 -17.51 -27.08
CA ALA A 175 -4.23 -18.76 -26.49
C ALA A 175 -5.61 -18.63 -25.85
N ARG A 176 -6.52 -19.57 -26.17
CA ARG A 176 -7.83 -19.64 -25.53
C ARG A 176 -7.63 -20.03 -24.06
N PRO A 177 -8.18 -19.29 -23.09
CA PRO A 177 -8.14 -19.71 -21.70
C PRO A 177 -8.88 -21.05 -21.51
N VAL A 178 -8.44 -21.81 -20.55
CA VAL A 178 -9.12 -23.03 -20.10
C VAL A 178 -10.46 -22.64 -19.50
N GLU A 179 -11.56 -23.07 -20.13
CA GLU A 179 -12.94 -22.75 -19.69
C GLU A 179 -13.40 -23.80 -18.67
N ILE A 180 -13.66 -23.38 -17.45
CA ILE A 180 -14.08 -24.22 -16.34
C ILE A 180 -15.53 -23.89 -15.98
N PHE A 181 -16.42 -24.88 -16.17
CA PHE A 181 -17.78 -24.76 -15.66
C PHE A 181 -17.84 -25.27 -14.24
N TYR A 182 -18.43 -24.49 -13.33
CA TYR A 182 -18.66 -24.93 -11.97
C TYR A 182 -20.14 -24.85 -11.62
N ARG A 183 -20.56 -25.76 -10.76
CA ARG A 183 -21.90 -25.80 -10.19
C ARG A 183 -21.86 -26.23 -8.73
N VAL A 184 -22.74 -25.68 -7.93
CA VAL A 184 -22.96 -26.11 -6.56
C VAL A 184 -24.31 -26.85 -6.51
N ASN A 185 -24.30 -28.06 -6.00
CA ASN A 185 -25.51 -28.86 -5.86
C ASN A 185 -25.81 -29.03 -4.36
N ASN A 186 -27.02 -28.67 -3.96
CA ASN A 186 -27.50 -29.00 -2.63
C ASN A 186 -27.94 -30.46 -2.61
N ARG A 187 -27.21 -31.31 -1.89
CA ARG A 187 -27.50 -32.73 -1.62
C ARG A 187 -27.92 -32.96 -0.16
N PHE A 188 -27.96 -31.91 0.63
CA PHE A 188 -28.40 -31.98 2.02
C PHE A 188 -29.88 -32.40 2.12
N LYS A 189 -30.15 -33.42 2.92
CA LYS A 189 -31.49 -34.01 3.05
C LYS A 189 -32.33 -33.36 4.17
N GLY A 190 -31.73 -32.49 4.98
CA GLY A 190 -32.42 -31.75 6.03
C GLY A 190 -33.15 -30.52 5.47
N TYR A 191 -34.01 -29.97 6.31
CA TYR A 191 -34.71 -28.72 5.96
C TYR A 191 -33.74 -27.53 6.13
N LEU A 192 -33.65 -26.69 5.10
CA LEU A 192 -33.00 -25.39 5.14
C LEU A 192 -33.96 -24.32 4.62
N PRO A 193 -34.00 -23.13 5.24
CA PRO A 193 -34.77 -22.02 4.68
C PRO A 193 -34.25 -21.67 3.26
N PRO A 194 -35.15 -21.28 2.33
CA PRO A 194 -34.76 -20.94 0.96
C PRO A 194 -33.61 -19.94 0.86
N ALA A 195 -33.60 -18.88 1.68
CA ALA A 195 -32.54 -17.87 1.71
C ALA A 195 -31.17 -18.49 2.08
N VAL A 196 -31.12 -19.51 2.94
CA VAL A 196 -29.89 -20.21 3.29
C VAL A 196 -29.45 -21.10 2.13
N ILE A 197 -30.39 -21.75 1.43
CA ILE A 197 -30.04 -22.56 0.23
C ILE A 197 -29.44 -21.65 -0.83
N ASP A 198 -30.03 -20.50 -1.10
CA ASP A 198 -29.54 -19.56 -2.09
C ASP A 198 -28.12 -19.07 -1.72
N GLU A 199 -27.89 -18.78 -0.46
CA GLU A 199 -26.57 -18.30 0.03
C GLU A 199 -25.49 -19.38 -0.08
N ILE A 200 -25.75 -20.62 0.34
CA ILE A 200 -24.77 -21.71 0.30
C ILE A 200 -24.51 -22.24 -1.13
N THR A 201 -25.48 -22.09 -2.05
CA THR A 201 -25.32 -22.49 -3.44
C THR A 201 -24.79 -21.38 -4.34
N TYR A 202 -24.86 -20.11 -3.85
CA TYR A 202 -24.26 -18.99 -4.54
C TYR A 202 -22.76 -18.98 -4.30
N LEU A 203 -22.00 -19.31 -5.35
CA LEU A 203 -20.55 -19.23 -5.35
C LEU A 203 -20.11 -18.41 -6.56
N ASP A 204 -19.39 -17.34 -6.31
CA ASP A 204 -18.78 -16.53 -7.35
C ASP A 204 -17.26 -16.77 -7.38
N LEU A 205 -16.80 -17.46 -8.42
CA LEU A 205 -15.39 -17.71 -8.68
C LEU A 205 -14.81 -16.75 -9.72
N SER A 206 -15.49 -15.66 -10.05
CA SER A 206 -15.01 -14.70 -11.05
C SER A 206 -13.69 -14.03 -10.64
N SER A 207 -13.45 -13.88 -9.33
CA SER A 207 -12.18 -13.37 -8.78
C SER A 207 -10.97 -14.29 -9.04
N LEU A 208 -11.21 -15.56 -9.37
CA LEU A 208 -10.17 -16.54 -9.73
C LEU A 208 -9.89 -16.55 -11.23
N ASN A 209 -10.58 -15.74 -12.02
CA ASN A 209 -10.31 -15.63 -13.45
C ASN A 209 -8.91 -15.04 -13.69
N THR A 210 -8.16 -15.71 -14.56
CA THR A 210 -6.84 -15.29 -15.00
C THR A 210 -6.79 -15.24 -16.53
N THR A 211 -5.64 -14.97 -17.09
CA THR A 211 -5.41 -15.13 -18.54
C THR A 211 -5.49 -16.58 -18.99
N THR A 212 -5.21 -17.51 -18.08
CA THR A 212 -5.13 -18.96 -18.35
C THR A 212 -6.42 -19.69 -18.01
N TYR A 213 -7.18 -19.23 -16.99
CA TYR A 213 -8.41 -19.87 -16.51
C TYR A 213 -9.60 -18.93 -16.55
N LYS A 214 -10.77 -19.45 -16.92
CA LYS A 214 -12.05 -18.77 -16.86
C LYS A 214 -13.10 -19.65 -16.19
N PHE A 215 -13.56 -19.19 -15.01
CA PHE A 215 -14.62 -19.87 -14.26
C PHE A 215 -15.99 -19.32 -14.65
N ARG A 216 -16.93 -20.22 -14.94
CA ARG A 216 -18.31 -19.86 -15.30
C ARG A 216 -19.31 -20.78 -14.62
N ASN A 217 -20.37 -20.19 -14.09
CA ASN A 217 -21.51 -20.93 -13.47
C ASN A 217 -22.74 -21.00 -14.38
N LYS A 218 -22.69 -20.39 -15.59
CA LYS A 218 -23.77 -20.43 -16.59
C LYS A 218 -23.29 -21.14 -17.85
N LYS A 219 -24.07 -22.14 -18.29
CA LYS A 219 -23.82 -22.80 -19.58
C LYS A 219 -24.24 -21.91 -20.72
N THR A 220 -23.34 -21.63 -21.64
CA THR A 220 -23.64 -21.00 -22.93
C THR A 220 -23.64 -22.05 -24.03
N LYS A 221 -24.63 -22.01 -24.92
CA LYS A 221 -24.78 -23.01 -26.01
C LYS A 221 -23.62 -23.05 -27.02
N LYS A 222 -22.73 -22.07 -26.98
CA LYS A 222 -21.69 -21.85 -28.01
C LYS A 222 -20.25 -22.15 -27.57
N GLN A 223 -19.99 -22.37 -26.29
CA GLN A 223 -18.63 -22.62 -25.80
C GLN A 223 -18.55 -23.96 -25.06
N PRO A 224 -17.70 -24.90 -25.52
CA PRO A 224 -17.41 -26.09 -24.75
C PRO A 224 -16.59 -25.70 -23.52
N PHE A 225 -16.82 -26.41 -22.40
CA PHE A 225 -15.99 -26.34 -21.21
C PHE A 225 -14.94 -27.42 -21.28
N ASP A 226 -13.72 -27.09 -20.83
CA ASP A 226 -12.60 -28.02 -20.77
C ASP A 226 -12.70 -28.89 -19.51
N TYR A 227 -13.22 -28.29 -18.40
CA TYR A 227 -13.44 -28.96 -17.13
C TYR A 227 -14.80 -28.63 -16.55
N ILE A 228 -15.33 -29.53 -15.74
CA ILE A 228 -16.57 -29.35 -14.98
C ILE A 228 -16.26 -29.64 -13.50
N ILE A 229 -16.41 -28.63 -12.67
CA ILE A 229 -16.31 -28.75 -11.21
C ILE A 229 -17.73 -28.87 -10.64
N SER A 230 -18.01 -29.95 -9.95
CA SER A 230 -19.26 -30.16 -9.22
C SER A 230 -18.97 -30.14 -7.72
N ILE A 231 -19.57 -29.20 -7.01
CA ILE A 231 -19.48 -29.07 -5.56
C ILE A 231 -20.80 -29.58 -4.98
N ASP A 232 -20.77 -30.75 -4.40
CA ASP A 232 -21.95 -31.39 -3.82
C ASP A 232 -21.96 -31.21 -2.30
N ILE A 233 -22.95 -30.48 -1.77
CA ILE A 233 -23.12 -30.17 -0.35
C ILE A 233 -23.99 -31.24 0.30
N TYR A 234 -23.45 -31.99 1.26
CA TYR A 234 -24.14 -33.06 1.96
C TYR A 234 -24.48 -32.74 3.42
N ASP A 235 -23.70 -31.86 4.03
CA ASP A 235 -23.87 -31.49 5.44
C ASP A 235 -23.91 -29.97 5.62
N VAL A 236 -24.88 -29.52 6.41
CA VAL A 236 -25.00 -28.10 6.78
C VAL A 236 -25.33 -28.03 8.26
N LYS A 237 -24.43 -27.42 9.03
CA LYS A 237 -24.61 -27.22 10.45
C LYS A 237 -24.62 -25.72 10.76
N ILE A 238 -25.77 -25.24 11.22
CA ILE A 238 -25.96 -23.85 11.62
C ILE A 238 -25.68 -23.76 13.13
N ILE A 239 -24.73 -22.93 13.52
CA ILE A 239 -24.50 -22.61 14.93
C ILE A 239 -25.31 -21.37 15.25
N PRO A 240 -26.14 -21.42 16.33
CA PRO A 240 -26.88 -20.28 16.78
C PRO A 240 -26.00 -19.07 17.07
N GLU A 241 -26.57 -17.88 16.94
CA GLU A 241 -25.89 -16.63 17.27
C GLU A 241 -25.44 -16.67 18.73
N ASN A 242 -24.17 -16.47 18.94
CA ASN A 242 -23.59 -16.23 20.26
C ASN A 242 -23.22 -14.74 20.38
N THR A 243 -23.73 -14.11 21.42
CA THR A 243 -23.50 -12.71 21.72
C THR A 243 -22.60 -12.62 22.94
N ASN A 244 -21.45 -11.97 22.78
CA ASN A 244 -20.53 -11.65 23.88
C ASN A 244 -20.48 -10.13 24.06
N ASP A 245 -20.79 -9.68 25.26
CA ASP A 245 -20.63 -8.28 25.65
C ASP A 245 -19.35 -8.13 26.47
N SER A 246 -18.52 -7.19 26.08
CA SER A 246 -17.35 -6.74 26.82
C SER A 246 -17.51 -5.29 27.23
N TYR A 247 -17.10 -5.00 28.45
CA TYR A 247 -17.21 -3.67 29.06
C TYR A 247 -15.81 -3.19 29.41
N TYR A 248 -15.45 -2.00 28.93
CA TYR A 248 -14.18 -1.39 29.29
C TYR A 248 -14.31 0.12 29.39
N VAL A 249 -13.33 0.74 30.03
CA VAL A 249 -13.29 2.19 30.25
C VAL A 249 -12.13 2.74 29.44
N GLU A 250 -12.44 3.63 28.51
CA GLU A 250 -11.42 4.46 27.84
C GLU A 250 -11.32 5.81 28.54
N THR A 251 -10.09 6.27 28.76
CA THR A 251 -9.83 7.57 29.35
C THR A 251 -9.18 8.48 28.32
N ALA A 252 -9.68 9.71 28.22
CA ALA A 252 -9.11 10.74 27.37
C ALA A 252 -8.91 12.00 28.16
N GLN A 253 -7.86 12.76 27.81
CA GLN A 253 -7.67 14.11 28.31
C GLN A 253 -8.33 15.10 27.37
N VAL A 254 -9.26 15.88 27.91
CA VAL A 254 -9.92 16.96 27.18
C VAL A 254 -9.58 18.30 27.82
N GLN A 255 -9.58 19.34 27.01
CA GLN A 255 -9.39 20.69 27.51
C GLN A 255 -10.66 21.13 28.27
N ASP A 256 -10.48 21.49 29.55
CA ASP A 256 -11.53 21.98 30.46
C ASP A 256 -11.18 23.40 30.91
N GLY A 257 -11.17 24.32 29.94
CA GLY A 257 -10.85 25.72 30.17
C GLY A 257 -9.38 26.07 30.05
N ILE A 258 -9.00 27.20 30.67
CA ILE A 258 -7.66 27.77 30.65
C ILE A 258 -7.17 27.90 32.11
N ALA A 259 -5.92 27.56 32.33
CA ALA A 259 -5.21 27.83 33.57
C ALA A 259 -4.09 28.84 33.34
N TYR A 260 -3.74 29.58 34.39
CA TYR A 260 -2.68 30.57 34.35
C TYR A 260 -1.45 30.05 35.06
N LYS A 261 -0.28 30.38 34.53
CA LYS A 261 0.99 30.06 35.18
C LYS A 261 1.16 30.89 36.45
N LEU A 262 1.44 30.22 37.58
CA LEU A 262 1.75 30.83 38.85
C LEU A 262 3.25 30.63 39.17
N ASP A 263 3.83 31.59 39.93
CA ASP A 263 5.16 31.42 40.51
C ASP A 263 5.09 30.63 41.84
N ASP A 264 6.24 30.43 42.48
CA ASP A 264 6.36 29.69 43.75
C ASP A 264 5.61 30.34 44.93
N ASN A 265 5.21 31.63 44.79
CA ASN A 265 4.43 32.37 45.77
C ASN A 265 2.95 32.50 45.39
N ALA A 266 2.49 31.70 44.41
CA ALA A 266 1.13 31.68 43.87
C ALA A 266 0.68 33.01 43.19
N ASN A 267 1.62 33.84 42.71
CA ASN A 267 1.30 35.03 41.89
C ASN A 267 1.26 34.65 40.41
N PHE A 268 0.46 35.39 39.63
CA PHE A 268 0.41 35.20 38.18
C PHE A 268 1.72 35.60 37.51
N VAL A 269 2.21 34.73 36.60
CA VAL A 269 3.36 35.02 35.76
C VAL A 269 2.90 35.71 34.48
N TYR A 270 3.58 36.78 34.09
CA TYR A 270 3.26 37.58 32.91
C TYR A 270 4.31 37.44 31.83
N ASP A 271 3.92 37.54 30.56
CA ASP A 271 4.82 37.61 29.43
C ASP A 271 5.49 38.98 29.29
N SER A 272 6.41 39.13 28.32
CA SER A 272 7.09 40.43 28.05
C SER A 272 6.17 41.54 27.60
N LEU A 273 4.90 41.28 27.32
CA LEU A 273 3.87 42.23 26.94
C LEU A 273 2.88 42.52 28.08
N GLY A 274 3.14 42.01 29.28
CA GLY A 274 2.30 42.18 30.45
C GLY A 274 1.00 41.36 30.45
N ARG A 275 0.91 40.29 29.66
CA ARG A 275 -0.24 39.39 29.63
C ARG A 275 0.04 38.16 30.49
N LYS A 276 -0.98 37.67 31.21
CA LYS A 276 -0.87 36.42 31.97
C LYS A 276 -0.55 35.24 31.04
N ILE A 277 0.42 34.43 31.40
CA ILE A 277 0.75 33.21 30.63
C ILE A 277 -0.34 32.19 30.89
N GLU A 278 -1.01 31.80 29.81
CA GLU A 278 -2.11 30.82 29.81
C GLU A 278 -1.64 29.48 29.30
N TYR A 279 -2.23 28.39 29.82
CA TYR A 279 -2.08 27.03 29.28
C TYR A 279 -3.42 26.30 29.38
N PRO A 280 -3.66 25.32 28.49
CA PRO A 280 -4.89 24.55 28.54
C PRO A 280 -4.99 23.73 29.82
N LYS A 281 -6.08 23.91 30.56
CA LYS A 281 -6.42 23.10 31.71
C LYS A 281 -6.97 21.78 31.17
N LEU A 282 -6.32 20.68 31.51
CA LEU A 282 -6.72 19.33 31.04
C LEU A 282 -7.52 18.62 32.15
N LYS A 283 -8.57 17.94 31.73
CA LYS A 283 -9.38 17.06 32.59
C LYS A 283 -9.45 15.68 31.99
N ASN A 284 -9.25 14.67 32.82
CA ASN A 284 -9.46 13.29 32.41
C ASN A 284 -10.98 13.00 32.42
N ILE A 285 -11.49 12.55 31.29
CA ILE A 285 -12.84 12.00 31.17
C ILE A 285 -12.75 10.49 30.98
N ALA A 286 -13.66 9.76 31.61
CA ALA A 286 -13.82 8.33 31.44
C ALA A 286 -15.03 8.09 30.54
N CYS A 287 -14.84 7.33 29.49
CA CYS A 287 -15.90 6.85 28.60
C CYS A 287 -16.13 5.37 28.84
N TYR A 288 -17.32 5.01 29.26
CA TYR A 288 -17.70 3.61 29.45
C TYR A 288 -18.16 3.04 28.10
N VAL A 289 -17.40 2.10 27.57
CA VAL A 289 -17.67 1.48 26.28
C VAL A 289 -18.22 0.07 26.48
N THR A 290 -19.32 -0.22 25.79
CA THR A 290 -19.87 -1.58 25.68
C THR A 290 -19.65 -2.04 24.25
N GLU A 291 -18.88 -3.11 24.08
CA GLU A 291 -18.68 -3.75 22.80
C GLU A 291 -19.51 -5.05 22.77
N THR A 292 -20.45 -5.14 21.84
CA THR A 292 -21.27 -6.33 21.62
C THR A 292 -20.79 -7.06 20.38
N VAL A 293 -20.18 -8.23 20.55
CA VAL A 293 -19.73 -9.07 19.44
C VAL A 293 -20.73 -10.20 19.21
N LYS A 294 -21.39 -10.18 18.06
CA LYS A 294 -22.32 -11.24 17.62
C LYS A 294 -21.61 -12.16 16.64
N LYS A 295 -21.52 -13.45 16.98
CA LYS A 295 -20.92 -14.48 16.13
C LYS A 295 -21.97 -15.45 15.64
N LYS A 296 -22.05 -15.61 14.31
CA LYS A 296 -22.81 -16.66 13.63
C LYS A 296 -21.84 -17.51 12.83
N ALA A 297 -22.05 -18.81 12.77
CA ALA A 297 -21.26 -19.68 11.92
C ALA A 297 -22.15 -20.72 11.24
N ILE A 298 -21.83 -21.00 9.98
CA ILE A 298 -22.41 -22.09 9.20
C ILE A 298 -21.25 -22.98 8.77
N PHE A 299 -21.31 -24.26 9.13
CA PHE A 299 -20.38 -25.26 8.63
C PHE A 299 -21.02 -25.98 7.46
N ILE A 300 -20.31 -26.08 6.37
CA ILE A 300 -20.75 -26.75 5.15
C ILE A 300 -19.77 -27.88 4.87
N GLY A 301 -20.28 -29.10 4.81
CA GLY A 301 -19.54 -30.29 4.42
C GLY A 301 -19.97 -30.75 3.04
N GLY A 302 -19.01 -31.13 2.22
CA GLY A 302 -19.29 -31.55 0.85
C GLY A 302 -18.11 -32.19 0.14
N ASN A 303 -18.35 -32.63 -1.10
CA ASN A 303 -17.34 -33.19 -1.99
C ASN A 303 -17.17 -32.28 -3.22
N VAL A 304 -15.93 -32.18 -3.70
CA VAL A 304 -15.59 -31.55 -4.98
C VAL A 304 -15.23 -32.63 -5.95
N ILE A 305 -15.89 -32.64 -7.09
CA ILE A 305 -15.68 -33.60 -8.19
C ILE A 305 -15.24 -32.78 -9.42
N ILE A 306 -14.14 -33.18 -10.03
CA ILE A 306 -13.58 -32.54 -11.23
C ILE A 306 -13.66 -33.50 -12.39
#